data_ce70bf339c55aaacb3819b30a1bb9883
#
_entry.id   ce70bf339c55aaacb3819b30a1bb9883
#
_cell.length_a   1.000
_cell.length_b   1.000
_cell.length_c   1.000
_cell.angle_alpha   90.00
_cell.angle_beta   90.00
_cell.angle_gamma   90.00
#
_symmetry.space_group_name_H-M   'P 1'
#
loop_
_entity.id
_entity.type
_entity.pdbx_description
1 polymer ?
#
loop_
_entity_poly.entity_id
_entity_poly.type
_entity_poly.pdbx_seq_one_letter_code
_entity_poly.pdbx_strand_id
1 'polypeptide(L)'
;FAESQYSFPLFAAQAAKIVAAGGRVGLGSHGQLQGLGAHWELWAIASGGMPNHDVLRVGTIFGAEAIGLSKDLGSLESGKLADLQVLDANPLENIRNTNTVRYVMKNGRLYDASNMTEIWPRQRPIPRPWWQEKESVTANAGAGEEREP
;
A
#
# COMPACT_ATOMS: atom_id res chain seq x y z
N PHE A 1 21.74 -5.61 -17.25
CA PHE A 1 21.26 -6.98 -17.01
C PHE A 1 20.22 -7.30 -18.06
N ALA A 2 20.31 -8.49 -18.71
CA ALA A 2 19.27 -8.96 -19.62
C ALA A 2 18.06 -9.47 -18.82
N GLU A 3 16.84 -9.34 -19.37
CA GLU A 3 15.61 -9.84 -18.71
C GLU A 3 15.71 -11.31 -18.31
N SER A 4 16.42 -12.12 -19.11
CA SER A 4 16.65 -13.55 -18.83
C SER A 4 17.47 -13.83 -17.54
N GLN A 5 18.10 -12.81 -16.96
CA GLN A 5 18.89 -12.94 -15.72
C GLN A 5 18.03 -12.76 -14.46
N TYR A 6 16.77 -12.30 -14.59
CA TYR A 6 15.86 -12.18 -13.47
C TYR A 6 15.13 -13.50 -13.21
N SER A 7 15.23 -14.00 -12.00
CA SER A 7 14.53 -15.24 -11.59
C SER A 7 13.08 -15.00 -11.16
N PHE A 8 12.71 -13.77 -10.78
CA PHE A 8 11.38 -13.48 -10.25
C PHE A 8 10.20 -13.81 -11.21
N PRO A 9 10.31 -13.67 -12.55
CA PRO A 9 9.20 -14.07 -13.43
C PRO A 9 8.93 -15.58 -13.38
N LEU A 10 9.95 -16.40 -13.15
CA LEU A 10 9.80 -17.85 -13.01
C LEU A 10 9.01 -18.20 -11.74
N PHE A 11 9.32 -17.54 -10.61
CA PHE A 11 8.56 -17.71 -9.36
C PHE A 11 7.14 -17.19 -9.51
N ALA A 12 6.94 -16.04 -10.14
CA ALA A 12 5.63 -15.47 -10.42
C ALA A 12 4.78 -16.40 -11.29
N ALA A 13 5.38 -17.07 -12.30
CA ALA A 13 4.67 -18.06 -13.11
C ALA A 13 4.21 -19.30 -12.30
N GLN A 14 4.97 -19.72 -11.27
CA GLN A 14 4.50 -20.79 -10.37
C GLN A 14 3.34 -20.29 -9.48
N ALA A 15 3.41 -19.05 -8.96
CA ALA A 15 2.31 -18.44 -8.23
C ALA A 15 1.02 -18.39 -9.08
N ALA A 16 1.13 -18.02 -10.35
CA ALA A 16 0.01 -18.03 -11.28
C ALA A 16 -0.62 -19.41 -11.43
N LYS A 17 0.19 -20.47 -11.55
CA LYS A 17 -0.29 -21.86 -11.62
C LYS A 17 -1.00 -22.31 -10.34
N ILE A 18 -0.51 -21.91 -9.17
CA ILE A 18 -1.15 -22.22 -7.88
C ILE A 18 -2.55 -21.60 -7.85
N VAL A 19 -2.69 -20.32 -8.21
CA VAL A 19 -3.98 -19.62 -8.24
C VAL A 19 -4.91 -20.24 -9.27
N ALA A 20 -4.43 -20.55 -10.48
CA ALA A 20 -5.22 -21.20 -11.53
C ALA A 20 -5.73 -22.58 -11.12
N ALA A 21 -5.00 -23.30 -10.26
CA ALA A 21 -5.41 -24.58 -9.68
C ALA A 21 -6.35 -24.45 -8.45
N GLY A 22 -6.80 -23.21 -8.12
CA GLY A 22 -7.69 -22.96 -6.98
C GLY A 22 -6.96 -22.73 -5.65
N GLY A 23 -5.62 -22.72 -5.65
CA GLY A 23 -4.81 -22.41 -4.47
C GLY A 23 -4.82 -20.92 -4.14
N ARG A 24 -4.14 -20.56 -3.06
CA ARG A 24 -4.02 -19.18 -2.58
C ARG A 24 -2.56 -18.75 -2.55
N VAL A 25 -2.34 -17.51 -2.98
CA VAL A 25 -1.08 -16.78 -2.88
C VAL A 25 -1.37 -15.48 -2.16
N GLY A 26 -0.56 -15.08 -1.22
CA GLY A 26 -0.66 -13.82 -0.49
C GLY A 26 0.45 -12.85 -0.90
N LEU A 27 0.26 -11.57 -0.65
CA LEU A 27 1.26 -10.53 -0.76
C LEU A 27 2.14 -10.57 0.50
N GLY A 28 3.48 -10.52 0.34
CA GLY A 28 4.45 -10.67 1.42
C GLY A 28 5.60 -9.67 1.37
N SER A 29 5.39 -8.46 0.81
CA SER A 29 6.42 -7.41 0.82
C SER A 29 6.82 -7.09 2.26
N HIS A 30 8.08 -7.24 2.59
CA HIS A 30 8.61 -7.22 3.97
C HIS A 30 8.56 -5.83 4.66
N GLY A 31 8.07 -4.79 3.99
CA GLY A 31 7.91 -3.46 4.58
C GLY A 31 9.17 -2.59 4.56
N GLN A 32 10.27 -3.03 3.99
CA GLN A 32 11.49 -2.23 3.85
C GLN A 32 11.29 -0.99 2.96
N LEU A 33 10.40 -1.09 1.97
CA LEU A 33 9.93 0.02 1.13
C LEU A 33 8.44 0.18 1.34
N GLN A 34 8.08 0.85 2.42
CA GLN A 34 6.70 1.03 2.84
C GLN A 34 5.84 1.66 1.73
N GLY A 35 4.67 1.09 1.50
CA GLY A 35 3.75 1.48 0.45
C GLY A 35 4.19 1.00 -0.93
N LEU A 36 5.35 1.43 -1.42
CA LEU A 36 5.83 1.11 -2.77
C LEU A 36 6.15 -0.38 -2.95
N GLY A 37 6.70 -1.03 -1.94
CA GLY A 37 7.03 -2.46 -1.98
C GLY A 37 5.82 -3.34 -2.28
N ALA A 38 4.64 -3.04 -1.75
CA ALA A 38 3.42 -3.77 -2.03
C ALA A 38 3.01 -3.67 -3.52
N HIS A 39 3.12 -2.49 -4.13
CA HIS A 39 2.85 -2.32 -5.56
C HIS A 39 3.86 -3.07 -6.41
N TRP A 40 5.14 -3.00 -6.08
CA TRP A 40 6.19 -3.72 -6.82
C TRP A 40 5.98 -5.24 -6.77
N GLU A 41 5.55 -5.77 -5.64
CA GLU A 41 5.26 -7.20 -5.52
C GLU A 41 4.05 -7.60 -6.36
N LEU A 42 2.97 -6.81 -6.39
CA LEU A 42 1.84 -7.04 -7.29
C LEU A 42 2.30 -7.06 -8.76
N TRP A 43 3.17 -6.13 -9.16
CA TRP A 43 3.69 -6.07 -10.52
C TRP A 43 4.61 -7.27 -10.83
N ALA A 44 5.43 -7.68 -9.87
CA ALA A 44 6.26 -8.87 -10.01
C ALA A 44 5.42 -10.14 -10.16
N ILE A 45 4.36 -10.30 -9.36
CA ILE A 45 3.42 -11.43 -9.47
C ILE A 45 2.72 -11.43 -10.84
N ALA A 46 2.28 -10.27 -11.32
CA ALA A 46 1.65 -10.14 -12.63
C ALA A 46 2.59 -10.53 -13.78
N SER A 47 3.90 -10.30 -13.65
CA SER A 47 4.89 -10.64 -14.68
C SER A 47 4.95 -12.15 -14.99
N GLY A 48 4.44 -13.00 -14.12
CA GLY A 48 4.31 -14.45 -14.32
C GLY A 48 3.10 -14.86 -15.15
N GLY A 49 2.34 -13.91 -15.70
CA GLY A 49 1.17 -14.19 -16.54
C GLY A 49 -0.13 -14.40 -15.74
N MET A 50 -0.16 -14.08 -14.45
CA MET A 50 -1.40 -14.07 -13.68
C MET A 50 -2.31 -12.94 -14.17
N PRO A 51 -3.63 -13.19 -14.41
CA PRO A 51 -4.59 -12.15 -14.78
C PRO A 51 -4.63 -11.03 -13.73
N ASN A 52 -4.71 -9.77 -14.14
CA ASN A 52 -4.70 -8.61 -13.24
C ASN A 52 -5.77 -8.70 -12.13
N HIS A 53 -6.94 -9.24 -12.45
CA HIS A 53 -7.98 -9.47 -11.44
C HIS A 53 -7.53 -10.42 -10.34
N ASP A 54 -6.85 -11.51 -10.69
CA ASP A 54 -6.34 -12.47 -9.68
C ASP A 54 -5.15 -11.88 -8.91
N VAL A 55 -4.31 -11.07 -9.55
CA VAL A 55 -3.25 -10.31 -8.87
C VAL A 55 -3.84 -9.38 -7.80
N LEU A 56 -4.94 -8.69 -8.09
CA LEU A 56 -5.63 -7.85 -7.09
C LEU A 56 -6.20 -8.70 -5.95
N ARG A 57 -6.69 -9.91 -6.23
CA ARG A 57 -7.16 -10.84 -5.18
C ARG A 57 -6.02 -11.30 -4.27
N VAL A 58 -4.81 -11.48 -4.81
CA VAL A 58 -3.60 -11.77 -4.01
C VAL A 58 -3.35 -10.68 -2.97
N GLY A 59 -3.48 -9.41 -3.38
CA GLY A 59 -3.29 -8.25 -2.49
C GLY A 59 -4.49 -7.91 -1.60
N THR A 60 -5.59 -8.66 -1.69
CA THR A 60 -6.84 -8.35 -0.97
C THR A 60 -7.41 -9.61 -0.30
N ILE A 61 -8.40 -10.27 -0.93
CA ILE A 61 -9.15 -11.35 -0.29
C ILE A 61 -8.28 -12.58 0.04
N PHE A 62 -7.31 -12.94 -0.79
CA PHE A 62 -6.45 -14.09 -0.50
C PHE A 62 -5.55 -13.83 0.71
N GLY A 63 -5.04 -12.60 0.86
CA GLY A 63 -4.32 -12.20 2.06
C GLY A 63 -5.22 -12.25 3.30
N ALA A 64 -6.45 -11.76 3.21
CA ALA A 64 -7.43 -11.80 4.30
C ALA A 64 -7.79 -13.25 4.69
N GLU A 65 -7.94 -14.16 3.72
CA GLU A 65 -8.17 -15.59 3.97
C GLU A 65 -6.98 -16.21 4.72
N ALA A 66 -5.74 -15.90 4.31
CA ALA A 66 -4.52 -16.44 4.91
C ALA A 66 -4.37 -16.09 6.40
N ILE A 67 -4.81 -14.90 6.80
CA ILE A 67 -4.75 -14.43 8.20
C ILE A 67 -6.08 -14.64 8.97
N GLY A 68 -7.06 -15.30 8.36
CA GLY A 68 -8.34 -15.63 9.01
C GLY A 68 -9.32 -14.47 9.14
N LEU A 69 -9.13 -13.37 8.41
CA LEU A 69 -9.96 -12.16 8.50
C LEU A 69 -10.87 -11.94 7.27
N SER A 70 -11.07 -12.94 6.44
CA SER A 70 -11.87 -12.82 5.20
C SER A 70 -13.35 -12.51 5.43
N LYS A 71 -13.87 -12.73 6.64
CA LYS A 71 -15.24 -12.33 7.02
C LYS A 71 -15.38 -10.82 7.23
N ASP A 72 -14.28 -10.17 7.63
CA ASP A 72 -14.30 -8.77 8.05
C ASP A 72 -13.68 -7.83 7.01
N LEU A 73 -12.77 -8.32 6.14
CA LEU A 73 -12.07 -7.52 5.16
C LEU A 73 -11.61 -8.30 3.92
N GLY A 74 -10.99 -7.63 2.98
CA GLY A 74 -10.41 -8.22 1.76
C GLY A 74 -11.33 -8.19 0.53
N SER A 75 -12.61 -7.82 0.69
CA SER A 75 -13.57 -7.61 -0.41
C SER A 75 -14.55 -6.51 -0.07
N LEU A 76 -15.18 -5.92 -1.09
CA LEU A 76 -16.20 -4.90 -0.94
C LEU A 76 -17.58 -5.56 -0.83
N GLU A 77 -17.99 -5.86 0.38
CA GLU A 77 -19.25 -6.51 0.70
C GLU A 77 -19.94 -5.82 1.88
N SER A 78 -21.27 -5.82 1.88
CA SER A 78 -22.04 -5.30 3.01
C SER A 78 -21.72 -6.08 4.29
N GLY A 79 -21.47 -5.34 5.38
CA GLY A 79 -21.12 -5.91 6.69
C GLY A 79 -19.62 -6.05 6.95
N LYS A 80 -18.77 -5.87 5.95
CA LYS A 80 -17.30 -5.82 6.14
C LYS A 80 -16.82 -4.42 6.52
N LEU A 81 -15.61 -4.37 7.07
CA LEU A 81 -14.92 -3.12 7.36
C LEU A 81 -14.74 -2.31 6.07
N ALA A 82 -15.02 -1.02 6.12
CA ALA A 82 -14.85 -0.13 5.00
C ALA A 82 -13.36 0.27 4.85
N ASP A 83 -12.56 -0.68 4.37
CA ASP A 83 -11.15 -0.56 4.04
C ASP A 83 -11.01 -0.69 2.52
N LEU A 84 -10.72 0.41 1.82
CA LEU A 84 -10.62 0.43 0.37
C LEU A 84 -9.66 1.51 -0.14
N GLN A 85 -9.23 1.36 -1.38
CA GLN A 85 -8.48 2.37 -2.12
C GLN A 85 -9.27 2.80 -3.35
N VAL A 86 -9.23 4.10 -3.65
CA VAL A 86 -9.71 4.67 -4.91
C VAL A 86 -8.51 5.04 -5.75
N LEU A 87 -8.46 4.52 -6.97
CA LEU A 87 -7.36 4.72 -7.91
C LEU A 87 -7.80 5.66 -9.04
N ASP A 88 -6.88 6.49 -9.54
CA ASP A 88 -7.14 7.39 -10.67
C ASP A 88 -7.16 6.66 -12.02
N ALA A 89 -6.59 5.45 -12.10
CA ALA A 89 -6.52 4.66 -13.32
C ALA A 89 -6.87 3.18 -13.06
N ASN A 90 -7.36 2.49 -14.10
CA ASN A 90 -7.87 1.13 -14.00
C ASN A 90 -6.74 0.08 -13.88
N PRO A 91 -6.59 -0.60 -12.73
CA PRO A 91 -5.56 -1.62 -12.52
C PRO A 91 -5.85 -2.93 -13.29
N LEU A 92 -7.09 -3.14 -13.76
CA LEU A 92 -7.42 -4.31 -14.58
C LEU A 92 -6.86 -4.19 -16.00
N GLU A 93 -6.72 -2.96 -16.50
CA GLU A 93 -6.08 -2.68 -17.79
C GLU A 93 -4.56 -2.73 -17.69
N ASN A 94 -4.02 -2.12 -16.64
CA ASN A 94 -2.60 -2.12 -16.36
C ASN A 94 -2.37 -2.21 -14.85
N ILE A 95 -1.76 -3.30 -14.41
CA ILE A 95 -1.52 -3.54 -12.98
C ILE A 95 -0.64 -2.45 -12.32
N ARG A 96 0.18 -1.74 -13.10
CA ARG A 96 0.96 -0.62 -12.59
C ARG A 96 0.10 0.54 -12.08
N ASN A 97 -1.16 0.61 -12.51
CA ASN A 97 -2.12 1.61 -12.03
C ASN A 97 -2.50 1.42 -10.54
N THR A 98 -2.11 0.32 -9.91
CA THR A 98 -2.30 0.14 -8.44
C THR A 98 -1.65 1.25 -7.62
N ASN A 99 -0.61 1.92 -8.12
CA ASN A 99 0.06 3.02 -7.41
C ASN A 99 -0.58 4.40 -7.65
N THR A 100 -1.65 4.50 -8.46
CA THR A 100 -2.36 5.76 -8.70
C THR A 100 -3.41 6.04 -7.62
N VAL A 101 -3.00 5.91 -6.36
CA VAL A 101 -3.90 6.03 -5.21
C VAL A 101 -4.32 7.48 -5.02
N ARG A 102 -5.64 7.73 -5.12
CA ARG A 102 -6.23 9.04 -4.88
C ARG A 102 -6.80 9.18 -3.48
N TYR A 103 -7.54 8.17 -3.05
CA TYR A 103 -8.09 8.14 -1.70
C TYR A 103 -7.87 6.78 -1.05
N VAL A 104 -7.74 6.80 0.27
CA VAL A 104 -7.71 5.59 1.10
C VAL A 104 -8.82 5.69 2.13
N MET A 105 -9.66 4.67 2.21
CA MET A 105 -10.59 4.54 3.33
C MET A 105 -10.07 3.47 4.29
N LYS A 106 -10.00 3.82 5.56
CA LYS A 106 -9.63 2.91 6.64
C LYS A 106 -10.67 2.96 7.75
N ASN A 107 -11.29 1.83 8.00
CA ASN A 107 -12.36 1.69 9.01
C ASN A 107 -13.43 2.81 8.88
N GLY A 108 -13.88 3.04 7.64
CA GLY A 108 -14.90 4.03 7.31
C GLY A 108 -14.45 5.50 7.34
N ARG A 109 -13.15 5.79 7.50
CA ARG A 109 -12.60 7.14 7.40
C ARG A 109 -11.87 7.30 6.08
N LEU A 110 -12.21 8.33 5.32
CA LEU A 110 -11.63 8.61 4.01
C LEU A 110 -10.51 9.65 4.14
N TYR A 111 -9.39 9.35 3.52
CA TYR A 111 -8.19 10.18 3.51
C TYR A 111 -7.79 10.53 2.07
N ASP A 112 -7.35 11.76 1.86
CA ASP A 112 -6.68 12.17 0.64
C ASP A 112 -5.25 11.59 0.65
N ALA A 113 -4.90 10.79 -0.37
CA ALA A 113 -3.60 10.12 -0.42
C ALA A 113 -2.42 11.08 -0.64
N SER A 114 -2.66 12.28 -1.16
CA SER A 114 -1.60 13.28 -1.45
C SER A 114 -1.03 13.94 -0.18
N ASN A 115 -1.84 14.04 0.88
CA ASN A 115 -1.49 14.77 2.10
C ASN A 115 -1.97 14.10 3.39
N MET A 116 -2.63 12.94 3.27
CA MET A 116 -3.19 12.14 4.36
C MET A 116 -4.23 12.87 5.23
N THR A 117 -4.83 13.94 4.71
CA THR A 117 -5.92 14.64 5.38
C THR A 117 -7.17 13.76 5.42
N GLU A 118 -7.76 13.57 6.59
CA GLU A 118 -9.09 12.97 6.72
C GLU A 118 -10.12 13.94 6.12
N ILE A 119 -10.81 13.49 5.07
CA ILE A 119 -11.82 14.31 4.35
C ILE A 119 -13.25 13.87 4.66
N TRP A 120 -13.43 12.68 5.24
CA TRP A 120 -14.72 12.18 5.70
C TRP A 120 -14.53 11.19 6.87
N PRO A 121 -15.40 11.16 7.89
CA PRO A 121 -16.57 12.02 8.11
C PRO A 121 -16.22 13.43 8.61
N ARG A 122 -14.96 13.71 8.88
CA ARG A 122 -14.50 15.02 9.38
C ARG A 122 -13.35 15.51 8.53
N GLN A 123 -13.29 16.81 8.29
CA GLN A 123 -12.07 17.42 7.74
C GLN A 123 -11.04 17.60 8.88
N ARG A 124 -9.96 16.82 8.82
CA ARG A 124 -8.95 16.81 9.85
C ARG A 124 -7.56 16.64 9.22
N PRO A 125 -6.69 17.65 9.28
CA PRO A 125 -5.32 17.51 8.82
C PRO A 125 -4.58 16.47 9.67
N ILE A 126 -3.55 15.84 9.09
CA ILE A 126 -2.66 14.97 9.85
C ILE A 126 -1.93 15.80 10.92
N PRO A 127 -1.84 15.35 12.18
CA PRO A 127 -1.00 16.00 13.17
C PRO A 127 0.45 16.05 12.69
N ARG A 128 1.16 17.14 12.98
CA ARG A 128 2.60 17.19 12.68
C ARG A 128 3.30 16.00 13.31
N PRO A 129 4.10 15.25 12.55
CA PRO A 129 4.88 14.16 13.10
C PRO A 129 5.87 14.68 14.17
N TRP A 130 6.05 13.93 15.25
CA TRP A 130 6.92 14.30 16.36
C TRP A 130 8.38 14.59 15.97
N TRP A 131 8.86 14.02 14.85
CA TRP A 131 10.21 14.28 14.32
C TRP A 131 10.33 15.65 13.65
N GLN A 132 9.23 16.30 13.27
CA GLN A 132 9.22 17.67 12.75
C GLN A 132 9.16 18.73 13.87
N GLU A 133 8.82 18.34 15.11
CA GLU A 133 8.77 19.27 16.25
C GLU A 133 10.16 19.60 16.79
N LYS A 134 11.19 18.78 16.48
CA LYS A 134 12.55 18.95 17.01
C LYS A 134 13.37 20.04 16.31
N GLU A 135 13.00 20.48 15.12
CA GLU A 135 13.72 21.56 14.42
C GLU A 135 13.51 22.95 15.05
N SER A 136 12.44 23.15 15.83
CA SER A 136 12.17 24.43 16.49
C SER A 136 13.00 24.67 17.76
N VAL A 137 13.60 23.64 18.34
CA VAL A 137 14.37 23.77 19.62
C VAL A 137 15.83 24.16 19.36
N THR A 138 16.38 23.85 18.21
CA THR A 138 17.78 24.18 17.87
C THR A 138 17.97 25.58 17.30
N ALA A 139 16.92 26.22 16.81
CA ALA A 139 17.01 27.59 16.27
C ALA A 139 17.08 28.67 17.38
N ASN A 140 16.70 28.36 18.61
CA ASN A 140 16.71 29.29 19.74
C ASN A 140 17.93 29.14 20.68
N ALA A 141 18.81 28.18 20.45
CA ALA A 141 19.99 27.97 21.31
C ALA A 141 21.23 28.78 20.89
N GLY A 142 21.12 29.57 19.81
CA GLY A 142 22.24 30.35 19.27
C GLY A 142 22.21 31.86 19.52
N ALA A 143 21.21 32.37 20.25
CA ALA A 143 21.09 33.82 20.55
C ALA A 143 21.15 34.12 22.04
N GLY A 144 22.30 33.93 22.63
CA GLY A 144 22.51 34.33 24.00
C GLY A 144 23.86 33.95 24.54
N GLU A 145 24.82 34.87 24.38
CA GLU A 145 25.85 35.26 25.36
C GLU A 145 27.04 35.93 24.62
N GLU A 146 26.83 37.15 24.24
CA GLU A 146 27.93 38.13 24.27
C GLU A 146 27.89 38.80 25.64
N ARG A 147 28.79 38.42 26.53
CA ARG A 147 29.18 39.23 27.69
C ARG A 147 30.43 39.95 27.34
N GLU A 148 30.34 41.27 27.21
CA GLU A 148 31.45 42.17 27.21
C GLU A 148 32.18 42.26 28.57
N PRO A 149 33.44 42.69 28.57
CA PRO A 149 34.45 42.58 29.65
C PRO A 149 34.21 43.39 30.91
#